data_cbc42497ceb459ce51b8627414720d2e
#
_entry.id   cbc42497ceb459ce51b8627414720d2e
#
_cell.length_a   1.000
_cell.length_b   1.000
_cell.length_c   1.000
_cell.angle_alpha   90.00
_cell.angle_beta   90.00
_cell.angle_gamma   90.00
#
_symmetry.space_group_name_H-M   'P 1'
#
loop_
_entity.id
_entity.type
_entity.pdbx_description
1 polymer ?
#
loop_
_entity_poly.entity_id
_entity_poly.type
_entity_poly.pdbx_seq_one_letter_code
_entity_poly.pdbx_strand_id
1 'polypeptide(L)'
;MRRRDFIKVIIGSAAGWPCVAYAQTSEGMRRVAVLIGVADDPQGRARFVAFRDGMESLGWIEGRNVHFEVRFAEGRPEFSLSYTSEIVALSPDVIVANGVAAIRALQQLTKTIPIVFAQAVDPVNAGFVESLARPGGNTTGFTSVDYTIGTKWLETLKEIAPKVNRVGVLRDPTIPAGSGQLGAIQGAAAVFGTTITALDVREPDIIDRAISTFAREPNGGIAP
;
A
#
# COMPACT_ATOMS: atom_id res chain seq x y z
N MET A 1 -32.59 5.03 59.20
CA MET A 1 -31.90 5.86 58.16
C MET A 1 -32.95 6.32 57.15
N ARG A 2 -33.13 7.63 57.03
CA ARG A 2 -34.13 8.19 56.10
C ARG A 2 -33.54 8.25 54.69
N ARG A 3 -34.35 7.92 53.66
CA ARG A 3 -33.96 7.93 52.24
C ARG A 3 -33.18 9.21 51.83
N ARG A 4 -33.42 10.34 52.47
CA ARG A 4 -32.75 11.62 52.22
C ARG A 4 -31.28 11.64 52.64
N ASP A 5 -30.86 10.87 53.64
CA ASP A 5 -29.48 10.86 54.12
C ASP A 5 -28.59 9.97 53.26
N PHE A 6 -29.17 8.94 52.63
CA PHE A 6 -28.47 8.09 51.64
C PHE A 6 -28.12 8.84 50.34
N ILE A 7 -29.02 9.70 49.85
CA ILE A 7 -28.81 10.51 48.66
C ILE A 7 -27.73 11.57 48.86
N LYS A 8 -27.64 12.17 50.09
CA LYS A 8 -26.59 13.16 50.40
C LYS A 8 -25.21 12.56 50.47
N VAL A 9 -25.05 11.31 50.85
CA VAL A 9 -23.75 10.59 50.89
C VAL A 9 -23.27 10.25 49.47
N ILE A 10 -24.19 9.89 48.54
CA ILE A 10 -23.83 9.58 47.14
C ILE A 10 -23.41 10.85 46.35
N ILE A 11 -24.05 11.98 46.62
CA ILE A 11 -23.72 13.25 45.92
C ILE A 11 -22.36 13.83 46.40
N GLY A 12 -21.97 13.57 47.67
CA GLY A 12 -20.71 14.03 48.23
C GLY A 12 -19.48 13.27 47.76
N SER A 13 -19.64 12.02 47.29
CA SER A 13 -18.49 11.18 46.84
C SER A 13 -18.20 11.24 45.35
N ALA A 14 -19.07 11.86 44.54
CA ALA A 14 -18.89 11.99 43.08
C ALA A 14 -18.14 13.26 42.66
N ALA A 15 -17.86 14.20 43.58
CA ALA A 15 -17.32 15.53 43.27
C ALA A 15 -15.76 15.65 43.43
N GLY A 16 -15.03 14.55 43.64
CA GLY A 16 -13.65 14.63 44.09
C GLY A 16 -12.57 13.91 43.32
N TRP A 17 -12.85 13.29 42.15
CA TRP A 17 -11.77 12.76 41.35
C TRP A 17 -11.80 13.40 39.95
N PRO A 18 -10.86 14.35 39.69
CA PRO A 18 -10.51 14.63 38.32
C PRO A 18 -9.88 13.35 37.79
N CYS A 19 -10.61 12.58 36.97
CA CYS A 19 -9.99 11.62 36.07
C CYS A 19 -9.16 12.46 35.08
N VAL A 20 -7.98 12.90 35.50
CA VAL A 20 -6.92 13.30 34.58
C VAL A 20 -6.53 11.99 33.91
N ALA A 21 -7.18 11.69 32.81
CA ALA A 21 -6.63 10.74 31.85
C ALA A 21 -5.33 11.36 31.35
N TYR A 22 -4.25 11.11 32.09
CA TYR A 22 -2.93 11.21 31.51
C TYR A 22 -2.91 10.14 30.41
N ALA A 23 -3.21 10.54 29.19
CA ALA A 23 -2.63 9.86 28.05
C ALA A 23 -1.14 9.86 28.36
N GLN A 24 -0.62 8.70 28.77
CA GLN A 24 0.82 8.48 28.87
C GLN A 24 1.37 8.68 27.46
N THR A 25 1.68 9.93 27.12
CA THR A 25 2.70 10.19 26.12
C THR A 25 3.94 9.62 26.74
N SER A 26 4.31 8.39 26.36
CA SER A 26 5.63 7.88 26.64
C SER A 26 6.59 8.92 26.08
N GLU A 27 7.35 9.58 26.98
CA GLU A 27 8.36 10.61 26.65
C GLU A 27 9.53 10.04 25.83
N GLY A 28 9.38 8.85 25.24
CA GLY A 28 10.36 8.20 24.38
C GLY A 28 10.18 8.59 22.92
N MET A 29 11.30 8.85 22.24
CA MET A 29 11.36 9.01 20.81
C MET A 29 10.81 7.73 20.12
N ARG A 30 9.75 7.86 19.30
CA ARG A 30 9.20 6.75 18.54
C ARG A 30 10.05 6.45 17.32
N ARG A 31 10.30 5.19 17.07
CA ARG A 31 11.04 4.74 15.88
C ARG A 31 10.05 4.25 14.82
N VAL A 32 10.02 4.94 13.69
CA VAL A 32 9.22 4.59 12.52
C VAL A 32 10.16 4.12 11.41
N ALA A 33 10.07 2.87 11.03
CA ALA A 33 10.83 2.37 9.89
C ALA A 33 10.01 2.56 8.61
N VAL A 34 10.66 3.04 7.54
CA VAL A 34 10.00 3.33 6.26
C VAL A 34 10.73 2.59 5.14
N LEU A 35 10.05 1.62 4.53
CA LEU A 35 10.57 0.87 3.40
C LEU A 35 9.86 1.30 2.11
N ILE A 36 10.57 2.02 1.27
CA ILE A 36 10.08 2.55 0.00
C ILE A 36 10.51 1.62 -1.13
N GLY A 37 9.55 1.05 -1.86
CA GLY A 37 9.79 0.04 -2.89
C GLY A 37 10.41 0.57 -4.19
N VAL A 38 10.64 1.90 -4.33
CA VAL A 38 11.27 2.52 -5.52
C VAL A 38 12.71 2.91 -5.25
N ALA A 39 13.41 3.43 -6.28
CA ALA A 39 14.78 3.88 -6.18
C ALA A 39 14.96 5.09 -5.26
N ASP A 40 16.17 5.27 -4.73
CA ASP A 40 16.60 6.48 -4.02
C ASP A 40 16.96 7.58 -5.02
N ASP A 41 15.96 8.04 -5.76
CA ASP A 41 16.03 9.11 -6.74
C ASP A 41 15.17 10.32 -6.29
N PRO A 42 15.16 11.44 -7.04
CA PRO A 42 14.37 12.61 -6.68
C PRO A 42 12.87 12.29 -6.48
N GLN A 43 12.31 11.37 -7.26
CA GLN A 43 10.91 10.98 -7.15
C GLN A 43 10.64 10.10 -5.91
N GLY A 44 11.50 9.13 -5.64
CA GLY A 44 11.43 8.29 -4.44
C GLY A 44 11.58 9.12 -3.17
N ARG A 45 12.56 10.04 -3.15
CA ARG A 45 12.77 10.97 -2.02
C ARG A 45 11.58 11.91 -1.81
N ALA A 46 10.95 12.40 -2.88
CA ALA A 46 9.76 13.25 -2.76
C ALA A 46 8.60 12.53 -2.05
N ARG A 47 8.46 11.22 -2.23
CA ARG A 47 7.45 10.41 -1.50
C ARG A 47 7.72 10.39 0.01
N PHE A 48 8.98 10.21 0.40
CA PHE A 48 9.35 10.25 1.81
C PHE A 48 9.18 11.65 2.40
N VAL A 49 9.55 12.69 1.68
CA VAL A 49 9.37 14.09 2.12
C VAL A 49 7.89 14.37 2.35
N ALA A 50 7.01 14.00 1.43
CA ALA A 50 5.56 14.18 1.58
C ALA A 50 5.00 13.41 2.81
N PHE A 51 5.49 12.20 3.06
CA PHE A 51 5.13 11.43 4.25
C PHE A 51 5.61 12.13 5.53
N ARG A 52 6.86 12.54 5.59
CA ARG A 52 7.46 13.26 6.74
C ARG A 52 6.70 14.56 7.02
N ASP A 53 6.43 15.36 6.01
CA ASP A 53 5.72 16.64 6.14
C ASP A 53 4.29 16.43 6.63
N GLY A 54 3.63 15.34 6.17
CA GLY A 54 2.35 14.91 6.70
C GLY A 54 2.42 14.53 8.19
N MET A 55 3.44 13.78 8.60
CA MET A 55 3.67 13.44 10.00
C MET A 55 3.94 14.67 10.86
N GLU A 56 4.76 15.62 10.35
CA GLU A 56 5.05 16.88 11.02
C GLU A 56 3.79 17.72 11.23
N SER A 57 2.90 17.80 10.25
CA SER A 57 1.61 18.49 10.36
C SER A 57 0.71 17.92 11.45
N LEU A 58 0.92 16.65 11.81
CA LEU A 58 0.24 15.95 12.90
C LEU A 58 0.99 16.00 14.24
N GLY A 59 2.11 16.76 14.30
CA GLY A 59 2.90 16.94 15.51
C GLY A 59 4.02 15.92 15.71
N TRP A 60 4.27 15.01 14.73
CA TRP A 60 5.39 14.08 14.77
C TRP A 60 6.62 14.70 14.10
N ILE A 61 7.55 15.20 14.91
CA ILE A 61 8.71 15.98 14.45
C ILE A 61 9.96 15.14 14.60
N GLU A 62 10.68 14.96 13.48
CA GLU A 62 11.96 14.22 13.44
C GLU A 62 12.96 14.79 14.44
N GLY A 63 13.58 13.90 15.21
CA GLY A 63 14.57 14.26 16.25
C GLY A 63 13.98 14.80 17.53
N ARG A 64 12.65 15.04 17.61
CA ARG A 64 11.96 15.50 18.82
C ARG A 64 11.15 14.39 19.48
N ASN A 65 10.24 13.75 18.75
CA ASN A 65 9.35 12.71 19.27
C ASN A 65 9.22 11.51 18.32
N VAL A 66 9.81 11.59 17.12
CA VAL A 66 9.90 10.51 16.15
C VAL A 66 11.29 10.48 15.54
N HIS A 67 11.75 9.26 15.18
CA HIS A 67 12.95 9.02 14.38
C HIS A 67 12.59 8.09 13.22
N PHE A 68 12.92 8.48 11.97
CA PHE A 68 12.64 7.72 10.77
C PHE A 68 13.86 6.93 10.30
N GLU A 69 13.72 5.61 10.22
CA GLU A 69 14.68 4.70 9.59
C GLU A 69 14.24 4.39 8.18
N VAL A 70 14.86 5.01 7.17
CA VAL A 70 14.40 4.91 5.78
C VAL A 70 15.29 3.98 4.96
N ARG A 71 14.65 3.12 4.15
CA ARG A 71 15.31 2.27 3.15
C ARG A 71 14.59 2.38 1.82
N PHE A 72 15.36 2.43 0.72
CA PHE A 72 14.85 2.41 -0.66
C PHE A 72 15.22 1.08 -1.31
N ALA A 73 14.23 0.32 -1.77
CA ALA A 73 14.44 -1.02 -2.30
C ALA A 73 14.67 -1.07 -3.82
N GLU A 74 14.82 0.06 -4.49
CA GLU A 74 15.18 0.22 -5.90
C GLU A 74 14.30 -0.57 -6.88
N GLY A 75 13.08 -0.91 -6.51
CA GLY A 75 12.21 -1.80 -7.30
C GLY A 75 12.66 -3.26 -7.31
N ARG A 76 13.69 -3.62 -6.56
CA ARG A 76 14.30 -4.96 -6.55
C ARG A 76 13.80 -5.79 -5.38
N PRO A 77 13.18 -6.95 -5.63
CA PRO A 77 12.69 -7.84 -4.55
C PRO A 77 13.78 -8.26 -3.57
N GLU A 78 15.01 -8.51 -4.03
CA GLU A 78 16.15 -8.92 -3.20
C GLU A 78 16.53 -7.85 -2.16
N PHE A 79 16.50 -6.57 -2.51
CA PHE A 79 16.72 -5.49 -1.56
C PHE A 79 15.56 -5.34 -0.57
N SER A 80 14.34 -5.57 -1.03
CA SER A 80 13.20 -5.61 -0.11
C SER A 80 13.38 -6.69 0.97
N LEU A 81 13.89 -7.86 0.61
CA LEU A 81 14.11 -8.95 1.57
C LEU A 81 15.24 -8.64 2.56
N SER A 82 16.38 -8.09 2.12
CA SER A 82 17.49 -7.75 3.02
C SER A 82 17.10 -6.63 3.99
N TYR A 83 16.50 -5.56 3.47
CA TYR A 83 16.08 -4.41 4.28
C TYR A 83 14.95 -4.73 5.25
N THR A 84 14.04 -5.66 4.93
CA THR A 84 13.02 -6.09 5.89
C THR A 84 13.62 -6.75 7.12
N SER A 85 14.65 -7.58 6.94
CA SER A 85 15.36 -8.21 8.07
C SER A 85 16.08 -7.18 8.94
N GLU A 86 16.78 -6.21 8.32
CA GLU A 86 17.43 -5.11 9.05
C GLU A 86 16.40 -4.28 9.85
N ILE A 87 15.30 -3.88 9.21
CA ILE A 87 14.25 -3.07 9.82
C ILE A 87 13.62 -3.79 11.02
N VAL A 88 13.29 -5.07 10.89
CA VAL A 88 12.71 -5.85 11.99
C VAL A 88 13.70 -5.99 13.15
N ALA A 89 14.99 -6.15 12.86
CA ALA A 89 16.03 -6.22 13.90
C ALA A 89 16.16 -4.92 14.72
N LEU A 90 15.83 -3.76 14.14
CA LEU A 90 15.80 -2.48 14.86
C LEU A 90 14.64 -2.37 15.86
N SER A 91 13.70 -3.31 15.84
CA SER A 91 12.50 -3.32 16.70
C SER A 91 11.75 -1.97 16.71
N PRO A 92 11.34 -1.43 15.56
CA PRO A 92 10.64 -0.16 15.49
C PRO A 92 9.24 -0.26 16.12
N ASP A 93 8.67 0.90 16.51
CA ASP A 93 7.29 0.98 17.01
C ASP A 93 6.26 0.70 15.90
N VAL A 94 6.60 1.05 14.64
CA VAL A 94 5.77 0.80 13.46
C VAL A 94 6.64 0.74 12.20
N ILE A 95 6.22 -0.05 11.22
CA ILE A 95 6.84 -0.13 9.91
C ILE A 95 5.87 0.39 8.86
N VAL A 96 6.27 1.38 8.08
CA VAL A 96 5.56 1.83 6.87
C VAL A 96 6.22 1.18 5.66
N ALA A 97 5.44 0.48 4.85
CA ALA A 97 5.98 -0.26 3.71
C ALA A 97 5.22 0.03 2.42
N ASN A 98 5.96 0.18 1.32
CA ASN A 98 5.42 0.28 -0.02
C ASN A 98 5.96 -0.89 -0.86
N GLY A 99 5.06 -1.55 -1.61
CA GLY A 99 5.42 -2.66 -2.49
C GLY A 99 5.11 -4.04 -1.93
N VAL A 100 4.55 -4.90 -2.79
CA VAL A 100 4.04 -6.24 -2.46
C VAL A 100 5.11 -7.15 -1.85
N ALA A 101 6.33 -7.12 -2.40
CA ALA A 101 7.45 -7.96 -1.92
C ALA A 101 7.84 -7.61 -0.48
N ALA A 102 7.94 -6.30 -0.18
CA ALA A 102 8.27 -5.80 1.16
C ALA A 102 7.19 -6.18 2.19
N ILE A 103 5.91 -5.95 1.88
CA ILE A 103 4.80 -6.26 2.79
C ILE A 103 4.77 -7.76 3.10
N ARG A 104 4.90 -8.61 2.09
CA ARG A 104 4.92 -10.08 2.25
C ARG A 104 6.09 -10.54 3.12
N ALA A 105 7.29 -10.02 2.88
CA ALA A 105 8.48 -10.35 3.67
C ALA A 105 8.33 -9.90 5.13
N LEU A 106 7.83 -8.69 5.38
CA LEU A 106 7.57 -8.20 6.72
C LEU A 106 6.56 -9.07 7.47
N GLN A 107 5.47 -9.48 6.82
CA GLN A 107 4.47 -10.37 7.43
C GLN A 107 5.03 -11.76 7.80
N GLN A 108 6.07 -12.22 7.11
CA GLN A 108 6.77 -13.46 7.46
C GLN A 108 7.69 -13.28 8.66
N LEU A 109 8.35 -12.13 8.76
CA LEU A 109 9.37 -11.85 9.78
C LEU A 109 8.81 -11.36 11.12
N THR A 110 7.66 -10.69 11.12
CA THR A 110 7.04 -10.20 12.37
C THR A 110 5.52 -10.37 12.38
N LYS A 111 5.00 -10.72 13.57
CA LYS A 111 3.56 -10.79 13.85
C LYS A 111 3.12 -9.76 14.90
N THR A 112 4.06 -9.02 15.45
CA THR A 112 3.83 -8.10 16.58
C THR A 112 4.09 -6.65 16.24
N ILE A 113 5.10 -6.34 15.41
CA ILE A 113 5.37 -4.97 14.98
C ILE A 113 4.27 -4.55 14.01
N PRO A 114 3.54 -3.46 14.26
CA PRO A 114 2.53 -2.96 13.34
C PRO A 114 3.12 -2.62 11.96
N ILE A 115 2.47 -3.08 10.90
CA ILE A 115 2.86 -2.80 9.52
C ILE A 115 1.76 -1.97 8.87
N VAL A 116 2.10 -0.77 8.39
CA VAL A 116 1.20 0.10 7.64
C VAL A 116 1.66 0.12 6.18
N PHE A 117 0.88 -0.49 5.29
CA PHE A 117 1.20 -0.40 3.87
C PHE A 117 0.63 0.87 3.24
N ALA A 118 1.39 1.44 2.30
CA ALA A 118 0.95 2.53 1.45
C ALA A 118 0.97 2.09 -0.01
N GLN A 119 -0.08 2.42 -0.75
CA GLN A 119 -0.19 2.11 -2.19
C GLN A 119 -0.10 0.60 -2.53
N ALA A 120 -0.57 -0.28 -1.64
CA ALA A 120 -0.71 -1.68 -2.02
C ALA A 120 -1.85 -1.84 -3.03
N VAL A 121 -1.60 -2.64 -4.06
CA VAL A 121 -2.63 -3.02 -5.03
C VAL A 121 -3.36 -4.24 -4.49
N ASP A 122 -4.68 -4.12 -4.37
CA ASP A 122 -5.59 -5.19 -3.94
C ASP A 122 -5.09 -6.02 -2.73
N PRO A 123 -4.92 -5.42 -1.57
CA PRO A 123 -4.28 -6.06 -0.42
C PRO A 123 -5.08 -7.25 0.13
N VAL A 124 -6.38 -7.33 -0.16
CA VAL A 124 -7.25 -8.45 0.24
C VAL A 124 -6.94 -9.67 -0.63
N ASN A 125 -6.99 -9.55 -1.95
CA ASN A 125 -6.66 -10.65 -2.87
C ASN A 125 -5.16 -11.01 -2.82
N ALA A 126 -4.29 -10.05 -2.48
CA ALA A 126 -2.87 -10.32 -2.21
C ALA A 126 -2.63 -11.10 -0.90
N GLY A 127 -3.67 -11.24 -0.06
CA GLY A 127 -3.61 -11.96 1.22
C GLY A 127 -2.88 -11.20 2.33
N PHE A 128 -2.80 -9.87 2.25
CA PHE A 128 -2.16 -9.04 3.27
C PHE A 128 -3.10 -8.73 4.44
N VAL A 129 -4.38 -8.63 4.16
CA VAL A 129 -5.43 -8.34 5.13
C VAL A 129 -6.68 -9.17 4.81
N GLU A 130 -7.50 -9.48 5.82
CA GLU A 130 -8.76 -10.20 5.64
C GLU A 130 -9.80 -9.36 4.89
N SER A 131 -9.88 -8.09 5.23
CA SER A 131 -10.68 -7.07 4.54
C SER A 131 -10.12 -5.68 4.85
N LEU A 132 -10.51 -4.66 4.06
CA LEU A 132 -10.10 -3.28 4.31
C LEU A 132 -10.68 -2.74 5.62
N ALA A 133 -11.90 -3.15 5.98
CA ALA A 133 -12.57 -2.71 7.21
C ALA A 133 -12.08 -3.47 8.46
N ARG A 134 -11.61 -4.70 8.30
CA ARG A 134 -11.11 -5.58 9.37
C ARG A 134 -9.86 -6.30 8.88
N PRO A 135 -8.68 -5.68 9.01
CA PRO A 135 -7.43 -6.24 8.49
C PRO A 135 -7.01 -7.59 9.11
N GLY A 136 -7.39 -7.86 10.36
CA GLY A 136 -7.26 -9.19 10.99
C GLY A 136 -5.93 -9.46 11.71
N GLY A 137 -4.82 -8.83 11.33
CA GLY A 137 -3.49 -9.09 11.92
C GLY A 137 -2.78 -7.81 12.36
N ASN A 138 -1.44 -7.84 12.34
CA ASN A 138 -0.61 -6.67 12.60
C ASN A 138 -0.40 -5.77 11.37
N THR A 139 -1.12 -6.01 10.28
CA THR A 139 -0.96 -5.30 9.00
C THR A 139 -2.23 -4.55 8.66
N THR A 140 -2.10 -3.26 8.34
CA THR A 140 -3.18 -2.38 7.85
C THR A 140 -2.61 -1.38 6.85
N GLY A 141 -3.44 -0.55 6.21
CA GLY A 141 -2.92 0.51 5.35
C GLY A 141 -3.90 1.01 4.30
N PHE A 142 -3.34 1.60 3.25
CA PHE A 142 -4.07 2.29 2.20
C PHE A 142 -3.80 1.65 0.84
N THR A 143 -4.86 1.21 0.16
CA THR A 143 -4.79 0.71 -1.21
C THR A 143 -4.79 1.88 -2.21
N SER A 144 -4.11 1.70 -3.34
CA SER A 144 -4.19 2.62 -4.47
C SER A 144 -5.33 2.25 -5.41
N VAL A 145 -5.38 0.97 -5.79
CA VAL A 145 -6.37 0.41 -6.70
C VAL A 145 -6.59 -1.07 -6.37
N ASP A 146 -7.71 -1.63 -6.77
CA ASP A 146 -7.94 -3.08 -6.83
C ASP A 146 -7.75 -3.62 -8.26
N TYR A 147 -7.70 -4.93 -8.42
CA TYR A 147 -7.49 -5.54 -9.73
C TYR A 147 -8.64 -5.31 -10.71
N THR A 148 -9.85 -4.97 -10.23
CA THR A 148 -11.02 -4.73 -11.08
C THR A 148 -10.88 -3.47 -11.94
N ILE A 149 -9.94 -2.57 -11.60
CA ILE A 149 -9.61 -1.41 -12.44
C ILE A 149 -9.21 -1.82 -13.86
N GLY A 150 -8.58 -3.00 -14.03
CA GLY A 150 -8.24 -3.54 -15.35
C GLY A 150 -9.47 -3.80 -16.23
N THR A 151 -10.57 -4.27 -15.63
CA THR A 151 -11.85 -4.43 -16.34
C THR A 151 -12.40 -3.08 -16.77
N LYS A 152 -12.28 -2.05 -15.96
CA LYS A 152 -12.72 -0.69 -16.28
C LYS A 152 -11.91 -0.06 -17.43
N TRP A 153 -10.62 -0.33 -17.49
CA TRP A 153 -9.80 0.10 -18.64
C TRP A 153 -10.28 -0.52 -19.95
N LEU A 154 -10.62 -1.82 -19.91
CA LEU A 154 -11.13 -2.52 -21.08
C LEU A 154 -12.51 -1.98 -21.51
N GLU A 155 -13.41 -1.75 -20.55
CA GLU A 155 -14.72 -1.14 -20.77
C GLU A 155 -14.56 0.23 -21.44
N THR A 156 -13.77 1.12 -20.84
CA THR A 156 -13.50 2.47 -21.36
C THR A 156 -12.89 2.43 -22.77
N LEU A 157 -11.93 1.53 -23.00
CA LEU A 157 -11.33 1.38 -24.33
C LEU A 157 -12.37 0.98 -25.38
N LYS A 158 -13.30 0.09 -25.04
CA LYS A 158 -14.39 -0.32 -25.92
C LYS A 158 -15.42 0.78 -26.17
N GLU A 159 -15.68 1.63 -25.18
CA GLU A 159 -16.55 2.81 -25.34
C GLU A 159 -15.95 3.83 -26.31
N ILE A 160 -14.65 4.13 -26.15
CA ILE A 160 -13.95 5.11 -27.01
C ILE A 160 -13.71 4.55 -28.42
N ALA A 161 -13.37 3.27 -28.52
CA ALA A 161 -13.00 2.61 -29.76
C ALA A 161 -13.72 1.25 -29.92
N PRO A 162 -15.02 1.22 -30.30
CA PRO A 162 -15.83 0.00 -30.32
C PRO A 162 -15.30 -1.11 -31.25
N LYS A 163 -14.51 -0.74 -32.27
CA LYS A 163 -13.93 -1.68 -33.24
C LYS A 163 -12.70 -2.42 -32.71
N VAL A 164 -12.13 -2.00 -31.56
CA VAL A 164 -10.99 -2.68 -30.96
C VAL A 164 -11.41 -4.09 -30.53
N ASN A 165 -10.71 -5.08 -31.02
CA ASN A 165 -10.90 -6.50 -30.68
C ASN A 165 -9.61 -7.21 -30.24
N ARG A 166 -8.49 -6.47 -30.23
CA ARG A 166 -7.17 -6.89 -29.70
C ARG A 166 -6.67 -5.84 -28.75
N VAL A 167 -6.26 -6.24 -27.54
CA VAL A 167 -5.77 -5.30 -26.54
C VAL A 167 -4.40 -5.74 -26.05
N GLY A 168 -3.40 -4.88 -26.28
CA GLY A 168 -2.08 -5.01 -25.70
C GLY A 168 -2.08 -4.42 -24.29
N VAL A 169 -1.69 -5.21 -23.30
CA VAL A 169 -1.56 -4.76 -21.91
C VAL A 169 -0.09 -4.58 -21.58
N LEU A 170 0.29 -3.34 -21.31
CA LEU A 170 1.66 -2.99 -20.93
C LEU A 170 1.93 -3.48 -19.51
N ARG A 171 2.93 -4.32 -19.34
CA ARG A 171 3.31 -4.80 -18.01
C ARG A 171 4.79 -5.12 -17.88
N ASP A 172 5.33 -4.88 -16.70
CA ASP A 172 6.58 -5.46 -16.28
C ASP A 172 6.31 -6.83 -15.62
N PRO A 173 6.75 -7.96 -16.20
CA PRO A 173 6.51 -9.28 -15.65
C PRO A 173 7.23 -9.54 -14.32
N THR A 174 8.20 -8.72 -13.94
CA THR A 174 8.91 -8.82 -12.66
C THR A 174 8.13 -8.19 -11.50
N ILE A 175 7.10 -7.36 -11.80
CA ILE A 175 6.25 -6.72 -10.80
C ILE A 175 5.02 -7.60 -10.53
N PRO A 176 4.89 -8.23 -9.35
CA PRO A 176 3.80 -9.16 -9.04
C PRO A 176 2.39 -8.55 -9.16
N ALA A 177 2.23 -7.27 -8.81
CA ALA A 177 0.94 -6.57 -8.88
C ALA A 177 0.33 -6.59 -10.30
N GLY A 178 1.17 -6.44 -11.33
CA GLY A 178 0.71 -6.48 -12.73
C GLY A 178 0.10 -7.81 -13.17
N SER A 179 0.42 -8.91 -12.48
CA SER A 179 -0.16 -10.23 -12.79
C SER A 179 -1.63 -10.31 -12.41
N GLY A 180 -2.04 -9.74 -11.28
CA GLY A 180 -3.44 -9.71 -10.86
C GLY A 180 -4.30 -8.82 -11.78
N GLN A 181 -3.79 -7.65 -12.16
CA GLN A 181 -4.48 -6.76 -13.11
C GLN A 181 -4.64 -7.42 -14.48
N LEU A 182 -3.58 -8.03 -15.02
CA LEU A 182 -3.66 -8.79 -16.27
C LEU A 182 -4.69 -9.91 -16.19
N GLY A 183 -4.72 -10.67 -15.08
CA GLY A 183 -5.71 -11.73 -14.85
C GLY A 183 -7.15 -11.21 -14.87
N ALA A 184 -7.41 -10.05 -14.26
CA ALA A 184 -8.72 -9.41 -14.28
C ALA A 184 -9.12 -8.98 -15.70
N ILE A 185 -8.20 -8.38 -16.47
CA ILE A 185 -8.43 -8.00 -17.86
C ILE A 185 -8.71 -9.25 -18.72
N GLN A 186 -7.92 -10.31 -18.56
CA GLN A 186 -8.11 -11.58 -19.30
C GLN A 186 -9.45 -12.23 -18.95
N GLY A 187 -9.86 -12.21 -17.69
CA GLY A 187 -11.15 -12.73 -17.26
C GLY A 187 -12.35 -11.99 -17.89
N ALA A 188 -12.21 -10.67 -18.12
CA ALA A 188 -13.22 -9.85 -18.75
C ALA A 188 -13.20 -9.90 -20.30
N ALA A 189 -12.12 -10.36 -20.91
CA ALA A 189 -11.87 -10.27 -22.35
C ALA A 189 -13.01 -10.84 -23.22
N ALA A 190 -13.55 -11.99 -22.82
CA ALA A 190 -14.64 -12.64 -23.56
C ALA A 190 -15.93 -11.80 -23.57
N VAL A 191 -16.25 -11.12 -22.45
CA VAL A 191 -17.43 -10.25 -22.34
C VAL A 191 -17.34 -9.08 -23.31
N PHE A 192 -16.13 -8.54 -23.51
CA PHE A 192 -15.89 -7.41 -24.41
C PHE A 192 -15.51 -7.81 -25.85
N GLY A 193 -15.51 -9.12 -26.17
CA GLY A 193 -15.14 -9.63 -27.50
C GLY A 193 -13.71 -9.24 -27.90
N THR A 194 -12.76 -9.33 -26.97
CA THR A 194 -11.37 -8.92 -27.18
C THR A 194 -10.39 -10.06 -26.92
N THR A 195 -9.24 -10.01 -27.58
CA THR A 195 -8.06 -10.85 -27.30
C THR A 195 -7.02 -10.04 -26.57
N ILE A 196 -6.47 -10.58 -25.47
CA ILE A 196 -5.49 -9.88 -24.65
C ILE A 196 -4.08 -10.40 -24.93
N THR A 197 -3.16 -9.48 -25.20
CA THR A 197 -1.72 -9.76 -25.37
C THR A 197 -0.92 -8.97 -24.34
N ALA A 198 -0.16 -9.65 -23.48
CA ALA A 198 0.76 -8.97 -22.57
C ALA A 198 1.98 -8.44 -23.32
N LEU A 199 2.28 -7.16 -23.17
CA LEU A 199 3.43 -6.48 -23.77
C LEU A 199 4.45 -6.16 -22.67
N ASP A 200 5.68 -6.66 -22.82
CA ASP A 200 6.77 -6.46 -21.87
C ASP A 200 7.30 -5.02 -21.95
N VAL A 201 7.42 -4.36 -20.79
CA VAL A 201 7.85 -2.95 -20.69
C VAL A 201 9.09 -2.74 -19.83
N ARG A 202 9.91 -3.78 -19.64
CA ARG A 202 11.10 -3.69 -18.78
C ARG A 202 12.19 -2.76 -19.31
N GLU A 203 12.31 -2.63 -20.61
CA GLU A 203 13.34 -1.82 -21.26
C GLU A 203 12.76 -1.02 -22.42
N PRO A 204 13.25 0.23 -22.66
CA PRO A 204 12.73 1.09 -23.73
C PRO A 204 12.71 0.42 -25.11
N ASP A 205 13.80 -0.25 -25.50
CA ASP A 205 13.90 -0.94 -26.79
C ASP A 205 12.93 -2.12 -26.93
N ILE A 206 12.57 -2.76 -25.81
CA ILE A 206 11.57 -3.83 -25.76
C ILE A 206 10.18 -3.22 -25.94
N ILE A 207 9.90 -2.09 -25.29
CA ILE A 207 8.61 -1.39 -25.37
C ILE A 207 8.32 -1.01 -26.81
N ASP A 208 9.25 -0.30 -27.49
CA ASP A 208 9.07 0.15 -28.84
C ASP A 208 8.83 -1.02 -29.81
N ARG A 209 9.58 -2.10 -29.64
CA ARG A 209 9.45 -3.31 -30.45
C ARG A 209 8.14 -4.04 -30.23
N ALA A 210 7.70 -4.17 -28.96
CA ALA A 210 6.47 -4.81 -28.59
C ALA A 210 5.25 -4.04 -29.15
N ILE A 211 5.22 -2.72 -28.97
CA ILE A 211 4.18 -1.84 -29.50
C ILE A 211 4.16 -1.86 -31.02
N SER A 212 5.31 -1.70 -31.67
CA SER A 212 5.42 -1.70 -33.13
C SER A 212 4.98 -3.04 -33.74
N THR A 213 5.28 -4.16 -33.09
CA THR A 213 4.86 -5.48 -33.53
C THR A 213 3.36 -5.65 -33.35
N PHE A 214 2.81 -5.26 -32.20
CA PHE A 214 1.39 -5.33 -31.91
C PHE A 214 0.56 -4.46 -32.87
N ALA A 215 1.07 -3.29 -33.25
CA ALA A 215 0.40 -2.34 -34.11
C ALA A 215 0.33 -2.74 -35.61
N ARG A 216 1.03 -3.81 -36.03
CA ARG A 216 1.00 -4.27 -37.45
C ARG A 216 -0.36 -4.80 -37.87
N GLU A 217 -1.14 -5.29 -36.94
CA GLU A 217 -2.47 -5.79 -37.22
C GLU A 217 -3.55 -4.75 -36.84
N PRO A 218 -4.64 -4.65 -37.59
CA PRO A 218 -5.69 -3.66 -37.35
C PRO A 218 -6.48 -3.94 -36.05
N ASN A 219 -7.28 -2.95 -35.64
CA ASN A 219 -8.21 -3.00 -34.50
C ASN A 219 -7.52 -3.31 -33.17
N GLY A 220 -6.26 -2.93 -33.05
CA GLY A 220 -5.53 -2.99 -31.79
C GLY A 220 -5.76 -1.76 -30.92
N GLY A 221 -5.84 -1.96 -29.60
CA GLY A 221 -5.80 -0.92 -28.56
C GLY A 221 -4.75 -1.27 -27.50
N ILE A 222 -4.28 -0.28 -26.76
CA ILE A 222 -3.30 -0.49 -25.69
C ILE A 222 -3.93 -0.05 -24.37
N ALA A 223 -3.78 -0.87 -23.33
CA ALA A 223 -4.13 -0.57 -21.94
C ALA A 223 -2.86 -0.61 -21.06
N PRO A 224 -2.82 0.23 -19.99
CA PRO A 224 -1.71 0.26 -19.04
C PRO A 224 -1.64 -1.01 -18.18
#